data_d797543c440094afc1570cb6b796416d
#
_entry.id   d797543c440094afc1570cb6b796416d
#
_cell.length_a   1.000
_cell.length_b   1.000
_cell.length_c   1.000
_cell.angle_alpha   90.00
_cell.angle_beta   90.00
_cell.angle_gamma   90.00
#
_symmetry.space_group_name_H-M   'P 1'
#
loop_
_entity.id
_entity.type
_entity.pdbx_description
1 polymer ?
#
loop_
_entity_poly.entity_id
_entity_poly.type
_entity_poly.pdbx_seq_one_letter_code
_entity_poly.pdbx_strand_id
1 'polypeptide(L)'
;MKSDKMIWETFGAKYQDDRRTLKGGRLIAGYMGIVMILAGIITMLPLFTLFFYPEEIGQAQYFVAPGVSAILAGYLMSLVLRGRKAGRLEKNQEMIVVLGTWIIVIFVTAMPFVLTGNYTVTQAVFETTSGLSTTGLTVVNTGTAPHIFLIHRTVLLFFGGIGLVLVMTSVLSDVYGMRLYHAEGHSV
;
A
#
# COMPACT_ATOMS: atom_id res chain seq x y z
N MET A 1 -6.12 51.91 9.70
CA MET A 1 -6.61 51.61 8.31
C MET A 1 -5.69 50.70 7.51
N LYS A 2 -4.33 50.85 7.55
CA LYS A 2 -3.39 49.95 6.83
C LYS A 2 -3.21 48.59 7.54
N SER A 3 -3.30 48.58 8.88
CA SER A 3 -3.22 47.37 9.72
C SER A 3 -4.40 46.41 9.51
N ASP A 4 -5.63 46.95 9.41
CA ASP A 4 -6.82 46.14 9.28
C ASP A 4 -6.88 45.41 7.91
N LYS A 5 -6.45 46.09 6.84
CA LYS A 5 -6.36 45.47 5.51
C LYS A 5 -5.42 44.27 5.48
N MET A 6 -4.28 44.38 6.13
CA MET A 6 -3.27 43.31 6.22
C MET A 6 -3.80 42.09 7.01
N ILE A 7 -4.58 42.35 8.07
CA ILE A 7 -5.23 41.31 8.88
C ILE A 7 -6.26 40.54 8.03
N TRP A 8 -7.12 41.25 7.29
CA TRP A 8 -8.14 40.61 6.44
C TRP A 8 -7.55 39.86 5.25
N GLU A 9 -6.46 40.33 4.66
CA GLU A 9 -5.74 39.62 3.59
C GLU A 9 -5.10 38.32 4.14
N THR A 10 -4.51 38.38 5.34
CA THR A 10 -3.93 37.20 6.00
C THR A 10 -5.00 36.19 6.40
N PHE A 11 -6.13 36.65 6.95
CA PHE A 11 -7.28 35.79 7.25
C PHE A 11 -7.90 35.18 5.99
N GLY A 12 -8.07 35.96 4.93
CA GLY A 12 -8.58 35.49 3.65
C GLY A 12 -7.68 34.45 3.00
N ALA A 13 -6.36 34.66 3.00
CA ALA A 13 -5.39 33.72 2.47
C ALA A 13 -5.38 32.41 3.29
N LYS A 14 -5.44 32.49 4.64
CA LYS A 14 -5.52 31.32 5.51
C LYS A 14 -6.82 30.55 5.33
N TYR A 15 -7.95 31.24 5.16
CA TYR A 15 -9.24 30.61 4.92
C TYR A 15 -9.32 29.94 3.54
N GLN A 16 -8.71 30.53 2.50
CA GLN A 16 -8.61 29.90 1.17
C GLN A 16 -7.66 28.72 1.16
N ASP A 17 -6.57 28.74 1.95
CA ASP A 17 -5.63 27.63 2.05
C ASP A 17 -6.27 26.44 2.78
N ASP A 18 -7.10 26.68 3.81
CA ASP A 18 -7.83 25.62 4.53
C ASP A 18 -8.92 24.94 3.67
N ARG A 19 -9.53 25.68 2.75
CA ARG A 19 -10.49 25.11 1.77
C ARG A 19 -9.82 24.23 0.70
N ARG A 20 -8.53 24.39 0.43
CA ARG A 20 -7.77 23.62 -0.55
C ARG A 20 -7.10 22.39 0.06
N THR A 21 -7.06 22.26 1.39
CA THR A 21 -6.53 21.11 2.06
C THR A 21 -7.54 19.99 2.16
N LEU A 22 -7.16 18.80 1.68
CA LEU A 22 -7.97 17.59 1.86
C LEU A 22 -7.80 17.11 3.30
N LYS A 23 -8.93 16.82 3.95
CA LYS A 23 -9.00 16.29 5.31
C LYS A 23 -9.97 15.10 5.36
N GLY A 24 -9.82 14.26 6.38
CA GLY A 24 -10.76 13.17 6.66
C GLY A 24 -10.77 12.04 5.63
N GLY A 25 -11.95 11.44 5.40
CA GLY A 25 -12.11 10.25 4.58
C GLY A 25 -11.65 10.38 3.12
N ARG A 26 -11.69 11.60 2.55
CA ARG A 26 -11.19 11.85 1.19
C ARG A 26 -9.67 11.72 1.10
N LEU A 27 -8.97 12.14 2.13
CA LEU A 27 -7.51 12.00 2.22
C LEU A 27 -7.15 10.52 2.36
N ILE A 28 -7.85 9.78 3.21
CA ILE A 28 -7.69 8.32 3.38
C ILE A 28 -7.92 7.62 2.05
N ALA A 29 -9.02 7.92 1.34
CA ALA A 29 -9.33 7.31 0.05
C ALA A 29 -8.22 7.57 -0.99
N GLY A 30 -7.65 8.75 -1.02
CA GLY A 30 -6.54 9.07 -1.90
C GLY A 30 -5.27 8.26 -1.61
N TYR A 31 -4.90 8.10 -0.34
CA TYR A 31 -3.78 7.24 0.07
C TYR A 31 -4.04 5.77 -0.24
N MET A 32 -5.27 5.28 0.01
CA MET A 32 -5.68 3.92 -0.37
C MET A 32 -5.56 3.71 -1.88
N GLY A 33 -5.89 4.72 -2.71
CA GLY A 33 -5.69 4.68 -4.15
C GLY A 33 -4.23 4.45 -4.54
N ILE A 34 -3.30 5.14 -3.90
CA ILE A 34 -1.86 4.96 -4.14
C ILE A 34 -1.41 3.55 -3.75
N VAL A 35 -1.85 3.06 -2.60
CA VAL A 35 -1.57 1.69 -2.14
C VAL A 35 -2.10 0.66 -3.14
N MET A 36 -3.28 0.87 -3.67
CA MET A 36 -3.90 -0.02 -4.65
C MET A 36 -3.13 -0.07 -5.96
N ILE A 37 -2.59 1.08 -6.42
CA ILE A 37 -1.67 1.13 -7.57
C ILE A 37 -0.41 0.29 -7.29
N LEU A 38 0.20 0.48 -6.12
CA LEU A 38 1.40 -0.28 -5.74
C LEU A 38 1.13 -1.78 -5.65
N ALA A 39 -0.01 -2.18 -5.04
CA ALA A 39 -0.42 -3.58 -4.98
C ALA A 39 -0.61 -4.18 -6.38
N GLY A 40 -1.22 -3.43 -7.31
CA GLY A 40 -1.37 -3.84 -8.70
C GLY A 40 -0.03 -4.04 -9.40
N ILE A 41 0.93 -3.13 -9.21
CA ILE A 41 2.29 -3.24 -9.75
C ILE A 41 2.99 -4.48 -9.17
N ILE A 42 2.94 -4.69 -7.86
CA ILE A 42 3.53 -5.86 -7.19
C ILE A 42 2.94 -7.15 -7.76
N THR A 43 1.62 -7.19 -7.98
CA THR A 43 0.94 -8.35 -8.58
C THR A 43 1.43 -8.64 -10.00
N MET A 44 1.84 -7.64 -10.77
CA MET A 44 2.32 -7.81 -12.14
C MET A 44 3.82 -8.16 -12.23
N LEU A 45 4.61 -7.95 -11.18
CA LEU A 45 6.05 -8.25 -11.21
C LEU A 45 6.39 -9.70 -11.62
N PRO A 46 5.62 -10.72 -11.21
CA PRO A 46 5.88 -12.10 -11.63
C PRO A 46 5.81 -12.32 -13.15
N LEU A 47 5.18 -11.44 -13.91
CA LEU A 47 5.16 -11.54 -15.39
C LEU A 47 6.55 -11.53 -16.00
N PHE A 48 7.56 -10.99 -15.29
CA PHE A 48 8.94 -11.05 -15.73
C PHE A 48 9.46 -12.49 -15.87
N THR A 49 8.87 -13.43 -15.13
CA THR A 49 9.19 -14.87 -15.22
C THR A 49 8.96 -15.44 -16.62
N LEU A 50 7.98 -14.91 -17.35
CA LEU A 50 7.63 -15.35 -18.71
C LEU A 50 8.77 -15.13 -19.72
N PHE A 51 9.72 -14.27 -19.39
CA PHE A 51 10.91 -14.10 -20.22
C PHE A 51 11.82 -15.33 -20.17
N PHE A 52 11.80 -16.07 -19.06
CA PHE A 52 12.59 -17.28 -18.85
C PHE A 52 11.77 -18.55 -19.10
N TYR A 53 10.46 -18.50 -18.90
CA TYR A 53 9.51 -19.61 -19.03
C TYR A 53 8.35 -19.21 -19.94
N PRO A 54 8.57 -19.05 -21.25
CA PRO A 54 7.54 -18.59 -22.19
C PRO A 54 6.37 -19.57 -22.34
N GLU A 55 6.56 -20.84 -21.99
CA GLU A 55 5.50 -21.86 -21.95
C GLU A 55 4.39 -21.54 -20.93
N GLU A 56 4.69 -20.73 -19.90
CA GLU A 56 3.72 -20.32 -18.89
C GLU A 56 2.89 -19.10 -19.29
N ILE A 57 2.97 -18.61 -20.54
CA ILE A 57 2.27 -17.41 -21.00
C ILE A 57 0.76 -17.48 -20.78
N GLY A 58 0.17 -18.67 -20.79
CA GLY A 58 -1.25 -18.89 -20.46
C GLY A 58 -1.63 -18.46 -19.04
N GLN A 59 -0.65 -18.41 -18.12
CA GLN A 59 -0.86 -17.98 -16.73
C GLN A 59 -0.86 -16.45 -16.59
N ALA A 60 -0.35 -15.70 -17.57
CA ALA A 60 -0.23 -14.26 -17.54
C ALA A 60 -1.55 -13.55 -17.25
N GLN A 61 -2.66 -14.05 -17.80
CA GLN A 61 -3.99 -13.46 -17.62
C GLN A 61 -4.39 -13.35 -16.14
N TYR A 62 -3.98 -14.29 -15.30
CA TYR A 62 -4.31 -14.30 -13.87
C TYR A 62 -3.59 -13.20 -13.08
N PHE A 63 -2.52 -12.64 -13.62
CA PHE A 63 -1.74 -11.54 -13.04
C PHE A 63 -2.09 -10.20 -13.68
N VAL A 64 -2.26 -10.17 -15.01
CA VAL A 64 -2.57 -8.94 -15.75
C VAL A 64 -3.95 -8.40 -15.39
N ALA A 65 -4.97 -9.26 -15.35
CA ALA A 65 -6.34 -8.82 -15.07
C ALA A 65 -6.48 -8.13 -13.68
N PRO A 66 -6.07 -8.77 -12.56
CA PRO A 66 -6.15 -8.12 -11.26
C PRO A 66 -5.15 -6.97 -11.10
N GLY A 67 -3.94 -7.07 -11.68
CA GLY A 67 -2.95 -6.01 -11.60
C GLY A 67 -3.42 -4.74 -12.28
N VAL A 68 -3.91 -4.83 -13.53
CA VAL A 68 -4.43 -3.68 -14.29
C VAL A 68 -5.69 -3.12 -13.62
N SER A 69 -6.62 -3.97 -13.19
CA SER A 69 -7.85 -3.50 -12.51
C SER A 69 -7.55 -2.77 -11.22
N ALA A 70 -6.58 -3.25 -10.42
CA ALA A 70 -6.13 -2.58 -9.20
C ALA A 70 -5.47 -1.23 -9.49
N ILE A 71 -4.62 -1.15 -10.52
CA ILE A 71 -3.98 0.11 -10.94
C ILE A 71 -5.04 1.11 -11.40
N LEU A 72 -5.99 0.71 -12.23
CA LEU A 72 -7.06 1.60 -12.71
C LEU A 72 -7.95 2.09 -11.57
N ALA A 73 -8.41 1.20 -10.70
CA ALA A 73 -9.23 1.56 -9.54
C ALA A 73 -8.45 2.48 -8.58
N GLY A 74 -7.18 2.16 -8.30
CA GLY A 74 -6.31 2.98 -7.47
C GLY A 74 -6.05 4.36 -8.09
N TYR A 75 -5.87 4.43 -9.41
CA TYR A 75 -5.73 5.71 -10.12
C TYR A 75 -6.99 6.57 -9.96
N LEU A 76 -8.16 6.00 -10.20
CA LEU A 76 -9.44 6.71 -10.02
C LEU A 76 -9.60 7.23 -8.59
N MET A 77 -9.27 6.42 -7.58
CA MET A 77 -9.29 6.84 -6.17
C MET A 77 -8.27 7.94 -5.88
N SER A 78 -7.08 7.86 -6.44
CA SER A 78 -6.00 8.85 -6.22
C SER A 78 -6.29 10.20 -6.88
N LEU A 79 -7.16 10.27 -7.88
CA LEU A 79 -7.58 11.54 -8.50
C LEU A 79 -8.18 12.52 -7.49
N VAL A 80 -8.69 12.03 -6.36
CA VAL A 80 -9.18 12.88 -5.25
C VAL A 80 -8.07 13.78 -4.70
N LEU A 81 -6.80 13.34 -4.75
CA LEU A 81 -5.64 14.13 -4.32
C LEU A 81 -5.21 15.19 -5.35
N ARG A 82 -5.66 15.07 -6.59
CA ARG A 82 -5.19 15.92 -7.70
C ARG A 82 -5.60 17.38 -7.49
N GLY A 83 -4.62 18.27 -7.57
CA GLY A 83 -4.83 19.72 -7.49
C GLY A 83 -5.18 20.24 -6.10
N ARG A 84 -5.04 19.43 -5.06
CA ARG A 84 -5.31 19.80 -3.66
C ARG A 84 -4.08 19.53 -2.80
N LYS A 85 -3.90 20.35 -1.76
CA LYS A 85 -2.86 20.08 -0.77
C LYS A 85 -3.32 18.93 0.12
N ALA A 86 -2.52 17.87 0.23
CA ALA A 86 -2.75 16.82 1.21
C ALA A 86 -2.55 17.40 2.62
N GLY A 87 -3.58 17.35 3.45
CA GLY A 87 -3.49 17.68 4.86
C GLY A 87 -2.68 16.64 5.62
N ARG A 88 -2.38 16.92 6.88
CA ARG A 88 -1.76 15.93 7.77
C ARG A 88 -2.82 14.94 8.22
N LEU A 89 -2.47 13.65 8.22
CA LEU A 89 -3.32 12.61 8.79
C LEU A 89 -3.36 12.77 10.32
N GLU A 90 -4.51 12.55 10.91
CA GLU A 90 -4.65 12.40 12.35
C GLU A 90 -4.25 10.97 12.77
N LYS A 91 -3.82 10.76 14.01
CA LYS A 91 -3.35 9.45 14.50
C LYS A 91 -4.34 8.31 14.20
N ASN A 92 -5.63 8.54 14.40
CA ASN A 92 -6.66 7.54 14.08
C ASN A 92 -6.78 7.25 12.58
N GLN A 93 -6.54 8.25 11.73
CA GLN A 93 -6.56 8.11 10.27
C GLN A 93 -5.32 7.35 9.78
N GLU A 94 -4.17 7.57 10.40
CA GLU A 94 -2.94 6.81 10.11
C GLU A 94 -3.15 5.31 10.37
N MET A 95 -3.76 4.93 11.49
CA MET A 95 -4.09 3.53 11.80
C MET A 95 -5.04 2.92 10.76
N ILE A 96 -6.07 3.66 10.34
CA ILE A 96 -7.01 3.20 9.31
C ILE A 96 -6.28 2.99 7.97
N VAL A 97 -5.37 3.90 7.61
CA VAL A 97 -4.55 3.77 6.39
C VAL A 97 -3.67 2.52 6.47
N VAL A 98 -2.99 2.27 7.58
CA VAL A 98 -2.12 1.09 7.76
C VAL A 98 -2.93 -0.21 7.64
N LEU A 99 -4.03 -0.33 8.39
CA LEU A 99 -4.90 -1.52 8.35
C LEU A 99 -5.51 -1.72 6.95
N GLY A 100 -6.01 -0.64 6.34
CA GLY A 100 -6.55 -0.67 4.99
C GLY A 100 -5.51 -1.08 3.95
N THR A 101 -4.26 -0.66 4.11
CA THR A 101 -3.13 -1.08 3.26
C THR A 101 -2.97 -2.59 3.29
N TRP A 102 -2.88 -3.20 4.47
CA TRP A 102 -2.76 -4.66 4.60
C TRP A 102 -3.93 -5.40 3.93
N ILE A 103 -5.16 -4.94 4.18
CA ILE A 103 -6.36 -5.55 3.59
C ILE A 103 -6.32 -5.46 2.06
N ILE A 104 -6.07 -4.27 1.50
CA ILE A 104 -6.01 -4.06 0.05
C ILE A 104 -4.93 -4.92 -0.59
N VAL A 105 -3.71 -4.89 -0.04
CA VAL A 105 -2.58 -5.64 -0.61
C VAL A 105 -2.86 -7.14 -0.59
N ILE A 106 -3.35 -7.69 0.54
CA ILE A 106 -3.71 -9.11 0.66
C ILE A 106 -4.74 -9.50 -0.42
N PHE A 107 -5.83 -8.75 -0.53
CA PHE A 107 -6.89 -9.13 -1.47
C PHE A 107 -6.48 -8.97 -2.93
N VAL A 108 -5.78 -7.91 -3.29
CA VAL A 108 -5.31 -7.70 -4.68
C VAL A 108 -4.32 -8.79 -5.08
N THR A 109 -3.36 -9.09 -4.20
CA THR A 109 -2.32 -10.09 -4.50
C THR A 109 -2.80 -11.54 -4.36
N ALA A 110 -3.96 -11.79 -3.72
CA ALA A 110 -4.61 -13.09 -3.68
C ALA A 110 -5.35 -13.44 -5.00
N MET A 111 -5.78 -12.43 -5.76
CA MET A 111 -6.57 -12.63 -6.97
C MET A 111 -5.94 -13.60 -7.99
N PRO A 112 -4.62 -13.56 -8.27
CA PRO A 112 -4.01 -14.53 -9.16
C PRO A 112 -4.30 -15.98 -8.78
N PHE A 113 -4.24 -16.32 -7.49
CA PHE A 113 -4.53 -17.68 -7.01
C PHE A 113 -6.01 -18.04 -7.17
N VAL A 114 -6.92 -17.10 -6.83
CA VAL A 114 -8.37 -17.32 -6.95
C VAL A 114 -8.77 -17.54 -8.42
N LEU A 115 -8.24 -16.73 -9.32
CA LEU A 115 -8.62 -16.77 -10.75
C LEU A 115 -8.20 -18.05 -11.46
N THR A 116 -7.22 -18.80 -10.97
CA THR A 116 -6.88 -20.12 -11.53
C THR A 116 -8.00 -21.15 -11.34
N GLY A 117 -8.90 -20.93 -10.39
CA GLY A 117 -9.91 -21.90 -9.96
C GLY A 117 -9.36 -23.09 -9.17
N ASN A 118 -8.04 -23.20 -8.99
CA ASN A 118 -7.39 -24.30 -8.27
C ASN A 118 -7.33 -24.06 -6.75
N TYR A 119 -7.53 -22.82 -6.31
CA TYR A 119 -7.46 -22.42 -4.91
C TYR A 119 -8.77 -21.77 -4.47
N THR A 120 -9.24 -22.12 -3.28
CA THR A 120 -10.34 -21.39 -2.64
C THR A 120 -9.90 -19.99 -2.23
N VAL A 121 -10.85 -19.08 -2.04
CA VAL A 121 -10.56 -17.72 -1.54
C VAL A 121 -9.76 -17.78 -0.23
N THR A 122 -10.12 -18.67 0.69
CA THR A 122 -9.42 -18.86 1.97
C THR A 122 -7.97 -19.27 1.77
N GLN A 123 -7.71 -20.22 0.86
CA GLN A 123 -6.35 -20.65 0.53
C GLN A 123 -5.53 -19.54 -0.10
N ALA A 124 -6.12 -18.78 -1.02
CA ALA A 124 -5.46 -17.64 -1.66
C ALA A 124 -5.11 -16.53 -0.66
N VAL A 125 -6.03 -16.18 0.24
CA VAL A 125 -5.79 -15.20 1.31
C VAL A 125 -4.74 -15.71 2.29
N PHE A 126 -4.78 -17.00 2.66
CA PHE A 126 -3.74 -17.59 3.50
C PHE A 126 -2.37 -17.49 2.85
N GLU A 127 -2.25 -17.87 1.58
CA GLU A 127 -0.99 -17.86 0.82
C GLU A 127 -0.37 -16.46 0.77
N THR A 128 -1.19 -15.46 0.43
CA THR A 128 -0.72 -14.06 0.35
C THR A 128 -0.42 -13.45 1.70
N THR A 129 -1.24 -13.74 2.72
CA THR A 129 -0.96 -13.29 4.08
C THR A 129 0.32 -13.90 4.61
N SER A 130 0.53 -15.20 4.40
CA SER A 130 1.76 -15.90 4.78
C SER A 130 3.00 -15.33 4.08
N GLY A 131 2.88 -14.97 2.79
CA GLY A 131 3.94 -14.29 2.05
C GLY A 131 4.25 -12.91 2.64
N LEU A 132 3.23 -12.06 2.74
CA LEU A 132 3.39 -10.68 3.21
C LEU A 132 3.83 -10.57 4.67
N SER A 133 3.42 -11.50 5.53
CA SER A 133 3.90 -11.57 6.92
C SER A 133 5.27 -12.23 7.08
N THR A 134 5.91 -12.62 5.96
CA THR A 134 7.20 -13.35 5.94
C THR A 134 7.21 -14.69 6.67
N THR A 135 6.02 -15.26 6.94
CA THR A 135 5.88 -16.55 7.62
C THR A 135 6.34 -17.71 6.73
N GLY A 136 6.07 -17.66 5.42
CA GLY A 136 6.56 -18.63 4.44
C GLY A 136 5.79 -19.96 4.38
N LEU A 137 4.75 -20.14 5.21
CA LEU A 137 3.88 -21.32 5.12
C LEU A 137 3.10 -21.30 3.79
N THR A 138 2.81 -22.49 3.25
CA THR A 138 2.18 -22.58 1.93
C THR A 138 1.16 -23.70 1.85
N VAL A 139 0.09 -23.43 1.10
CA VAL A 139 -0.89 -24.42 0.61
C VAL A 139 -0.64 -24.78 -0.85
N VAL A 140 0.31 -24.07 -1.50
CA VAL A 140 0.71 -24.32 -2.89
C VAL A 140 1.67 -25.52 -2.91
N ASN A 141 1.41 -26.49 -3.79
CA ASN A 141 2.37 -27.55 -4.05
C ASN A 141 3.55 -27.00 -4.86
N THR A 142 4.64 -26.66 -4.16
CA THR A 142 5.81 -26.03 -4.77
C THR A 142 6.55 -26.92 -5.80
N GLY A 143 6.32 -28.23 -5.74
CA GLY A 143 6.94 -29.17 -6.71
C GLY A 143 6.25 -29.22 -8.08
N THR A 144 5.00 -28.75 -8.17
CA THR A 144 4.20 -28.83 -9.39
C THR A 144 3.61 -27.48 -9.84
N ALA A 145 3.76 -26.45 -9.01
CA ALA A 145 3.23 -25.12 -9.32
C ALA A 145 4.05 -24.46 -10.45
N PRO A 146 3.39 -23.70 -11.35
CA PRO A 146 4.09 -22.90 -12.35
C PRO A 146 5.06 -21.89 -11.69
N HIS A 147 6.20 -21.65 -12.35
CA HIS A 147 7.26 -20.77 -11.84
C HIS A 147 6.74 -19.35 -11.55
N ILE A 148 5.81 -18.85 -12.36
CA ILE A 148 5.22 -17.52 -12.16
C ILE A 148 4.54 -17.38 -10.79
N PHE A 149 3.88 -18.43 -10.27
CA PHE A 149 3.28 -18.43 -8.93
C PHE A 149 4.32 -18.53 -7.83
N LEU A 150 5.41 -19.29 -8.05
CA LEU A 150 6.53 -19.38 -7.10
C LEU A 150 7.24 -18.03 -6.96
N ILE A 151 7.46 -17.36 -8.09
CA ILE A 151 8.02 -16.00 -8.09
C ILE A 151 7.05 -15.01 -7.44
N HIS A 152 5.74 -15.13 -7.67
CA HIS A 152 4.76 -14.29 -6.99
C HIS A 152 4.87 -14.39 -5.47
N ARG A 153 4.96 -15.59 -4.92
CA ARG A 153 5.20 -15.82 -3.50
C ARG A 153 6.49 -15.18 -3.00
N THR A 154 7.58 -15.33 -3.78
CA THR A 154 8.89 -14.73 -3.45
C THR A 154 8.80 -13.20 -3.42
N VAL A 155 8.10 -12.60 -4.38
CA VAL A 155 7.84 -11.16 -4.44
C VAL A 155 7.06 -10.69 -3.20
N LEU A 156 6.04 -11.46 -2.78
CA LEU A 156 5.26 -11.13 -1.59
C LEU A 156 6.11 -11.19 -0.31
N LEU A 157 6.94 -12.22 -0.16
CA LEU A 157 7.89 -12.35 0.97
C LEU A 157 8.86 -11.16 1.01
N PHE A 158 9.39 -10.75 -0.13
CA PHE A 158 10.33 -9.64 -0.23
C PHE A 158 9.69 -8.31 0.15
N PHE A 159 8.55 -7.96 -0.47
CA PHE A 159 7.84 -6.70 -0.17
C PHE A 159 7.20 -6.69 1.22
N GLY A 160 6.73 -7.85 1.69
CA GLY A 160 6.26 -8.02 3.07
C GLY A 160 7.36 -7.75 4.10
N GLY A 161 8.55 -8.28 3.86
CA GLY A 161 9.72 -8.02 4.71
C GLY A 161 10.10 -6.55 4.76
N ILE A 162 10.17 -5.87 3.61
CA ILE A 162 10.42 -4.43 3.56
C ILE A 162 9.32 -3.66 4.29
N GLY A 163 8.04 -3.99 4.06
CA GLY A 163 6.91 -3.34 4.71
C GLY A 163 6.95 -3.48 6.22
N LEU A 164 7.27 -4.68 6.71
CA LEU A 164 7.41 -4.93 8.15
C LEU A 164 8.53 -4.10 8.77
N VAL A 165 9.70 -4.03 8.11
CA VAL A 165 10.84 -3.21 8.58
C VAL A 165 10.45 -1.73 8.64
N LEU A 166 9.75 -1.20 7.61
CA LEU A 166 9.30 0.18 7.59
C LEU A 166 8.32 0.49 8.73
N VAL A 167 7.36 -0.40 8.99
CA VAL A 167 6.42 -0.26 10.12
C VAL A 167 7.17 -0.29 11.44
N MET A 168 8.08 -1.24 11.64
CA MET A 168 8.86 -1.36 12.86
C MET A 168 9.74 -0.14 13.10
N THR A 169 10.44 0.36 12.08
CA THR A 169 11.28 1.57 12.21
C THR A 169 10.44 2.80 12.51
N SER A 170 9.25 2.95 11.93
CA SER A 170 8.34 4.05 12.22
C SER A 170 7.90 4.02 13.69
N VAL A 171 7.45 2.87 14.18
CA VAL A 171 7.02 2.72 15.59
C VAL A 171 8.17 2.90 16.56
N LEU A 172 9.36 2.36 16.25
CA LEU A 172 10.53 2.48 17.11
C LEU A 172 11.10 3.89 17.14
N SER A 173 11.06 4.63 16.01
CA SER A 173 11.56 6.01 15.97
C SER A 173 10.77 6.93 16.89
N ASP A 174 9.46 6.75 16.99
CA ASP A 174 8.61 7.53 17.92
C ASP A 174 8.92 7.22 19.40
N VAL A 175 9.27 5.96 19.71
CA VAL A 175 9.53 5.53 21.10
C VAL A 175 10.99 5.75 21.50
N TYR A 176 11.95 5.44 20.60
CA TYR A 176 13.37 5.51 20.90
C TYR A 176 14.00 6.86 20.54
N GLY A 177 13.50 7.54 19.52
CA GLY A 177 13.99 8.87 19.13
C GLY A 177 13.89 9.89 20.26
N MET A 178 12.74 9.93 20.95
CA MET A 178 12.57 10.79 22.13
C MET A 178 13.43 10.37 23.32
N ARG A 179 13.63 9.06 23.53
CA ARG A 179 14.49 8.57 24.64
C ARG A 179 15.96 8.88 24.40
N LEU A 180 16.46 8.74 23.18
CA LEU A 180 17.82 9.10 22.80
C LEU A 180 18.03 10.62 22.91
N TYR A 181 17.07 11.41 22.45
CA TYR A 181 17.10 12.86 22.56
C TYR A 181 17.17 13.35 24.02
N HIS A 182 16.40 12.73 24.92
CA HIS A 182 16.48 13.00 26.35
C HIS A 182 17.75 12.44 27.01
N ALA A 183 18.29 11.31 26.52
CA ALA A 183 19.53 10.72 27.03
C ALA A 183 20.76 11.57 26.67
N GLU A 184 20.72 12.35 25.58
CA GLU A 184 21.75 13.30 25.19
C GLU A 184 21.69 14.63 25.96
N GLY A 185 20.81 14.74 26.95
CA GLY A 185 20.74 15.90 27.89
C GLY A 185 20.01 17.12 27.31
N HIS A 186 19.23 16.98 26.27
CA HIS A 186 18.38 18.04 25.76
C HIS A 186 17.06 18.06 26.55
N SER A 187 16.96 18.96 27.51
CA SER A 187 15.69 19.32 28.16
C SER A 187 14.94 20.30 27.25
N VAL A 188 13.69 20.00 26.96
CA VAL A 188 12.74 20.94 26.34
C VAL A 188 12.21 21.87 27.41
#